data_7bc9eade64efe4abde1159fcab78f0fe
#
_entry.id   7bc9eade64efe4abde1159fcab78f0fe
#
_cell.length_a   1.000
_cell.length_b   1.000
_cell.length_c   1.000
_cell.angle_alpha   90.00
_cell.angle_beta   90.00
_cell.angle_gamma   90.00
#
_symmetry.space_group_name_H-M   'P 1'
#
loop_
_entity.id
_entity.type
_entity.pdbx_description
1 polymer ?
#
loop_
_entity_poly.entity_id
_entity_poly.type
_entity_poly.pdbx_seq_one_letter_code
_entity_poly.pdbx_strand_id
1 'polypeptide(L)'
;MLGRCKRIRIGYPGGCTIGARPVDLHLDAMKKMGVLIRETEGEICGECPEGLSGAHIHFPISSVGATENALLAGVTARGETLLENCALEPEIMHLCHFLQAMGAEIRGIGTRKIWMRRAAALRDVEYTIPTDRIVAGTCLYAAAATRGHIGLKDVDPQEMKSVLRVYEKMGGQWEMRSGTLRANAAGIRFPVEQVCTMPYPGFPTDMQSILMSVLLTVPGESRIEERIFEKRFQIVEELRKMGGRITVTGRQAVVCGGRKLTGTTVCARELRGGAALVVAGLSAQGESVVKHAEYIERGYERPDQLFGQLGAVIRIREQVEE
;
A
#
# COMPACT_ATOMS: atom_id res chain seq x y z
N MET A 1 20.18 -10.28 -2.78
CA MET A 1 21.34 -10.98 -2.16
C MET A 1 21.79 -12.20 -2.95
N LEU A 2 20.92 -13.15 -3.29
CA LEU A 2 21.32 -14.36 -4.07
C LEU A 2 22.08 -14.04 -5.36
N GLY A 3 21.64 -13.04 -6.14
CA GLY A 3 22.31 -12.64 -7.36
C GLY A 3 23.74 -12.11 -7.19
N ARG A 4 24.11 -11.62 -6.01
CA ARG A 4 25.47 -11.11 -5.70
C ARG A 4 26.26 -12.06 -4.82
N CYS A 5 25.63 -12.58 -3.76
CA CYS A 5 26.31 -13.35 -2.71
C CYS A 5 26.20 -14.87 -2.91
N LYS A 6 25.34 -15.33 -3.86
CA LYS A 6 25.09 -16.74 -4.17
C LYS A 6 24.55 -17.59 -3.00
N ARG A 7 24.40 -17.02 -1.82
CA ARG A 7 23.84 -17.65 -0.63
C ARG A 7 23.07 -16.65 0.21
N ILE A 8 22.07 -17.13 0.93
CA ILE A 8 21.27 -16.35 1.86
C ILE A 8 20.81 -17.21 3.02
N ARG A 9 20.70 -16.59 4.20
CA ARG A 9 20.03 -17.14 5.37
C ARG A 9 19.20 -16.02 5.98
N ILE A 10 17.89 -16.21 6.05
CA ILE A 10 16.94 -15.21 6.55
C ILE A 10 15.88 -15.89 7.39
N GLY A 11 15.37 -15.17 8.40
CA GLY A 11 14.14 -15.56 9.09
C GLY A 11 12.91 -15.41 8.18
N TYR A 12 11.81 -16.06 8.54
CA TYR A 12 10.54 -15.79 7.86
C TYR A 12 10.15 -14.33 8.03
N PRO A 13 9.66 -13.67 6.95
CA PRO A 13 9.33 -12.27 7.02
C PRO A 13 8.19 -12.03 8.01
N GLY A 14 8.43 -11.16 8.97
CA GLY A 14 7.37 -10.58 9.78
C GLY A 14 6.47 -9.68 8.95
N GLY A 15 5.43 -9.16 9.55
CA GLY A 15 4.52 -8.23 8.87
C GLY A 15 3.35 -7.80 9.73
N CYS A 16 2.48 -6.98 9.15
CA CYS A 16 1.22 -6.60 9.79
C CYS A 16 0.31 -7.82 9.96
N THR A 17 -0.45 -7.87 11.04
CA THR A 17 -1.35 -8.98 11.41
C THR A 17 -2.66 -9.00 10.62
N ILE A 18 -2.66 -8.48 9.39
CA ILE A 18 -3.84 -8.30 8.53
C ILE A 18 -4.24 -9.54 7.71
N GLY A 19 -3.37 -10.55 7.66
CA GLY A 19 -3.62 -11.80 6.94
C GLY A 19 -2.37 -12.62 6.73
N ALA A 20 -2.52 -13.79 6.12
CA ALA A 20 -1.40 -14.66 5.74
C ALA A 20 -0.52 -13.96 4.67
N ARG A 21 0.78 -14.11 4.82
CA ARG A 21 1.78 -13.63 3.84
C ARG A 21 2.66 -14.80 3.40
N PRO A 22 2.11 -15.70 2.59
CA PRO A 22 2.86 -16.85 2.12
C PRO A 22 4.04 -16.38 1.26
N VAL A 23 5.20 -17.02 1.44
CA VAL A 23 6.42 -16.75 0.67
C VAL A 23 6.65 -17.78 -0.43
N ASP A 24 5.71 -18.72 -0.60
CA ASP A 24 5.76 -19.83 -1.55
C ASP A 24 6.03 -19.37 -2.99
N LEU A 25 5.37 -18.30 -3.45
CA LEU A 25 5.60 -17.74 -4.79
C LEU A 25 7.02 -17.20 -4.97
N HIS A 26 7.60 -16.61 -3.90
CA HIS A 26 8.98 -16.12 -3.91
C HIS A 26 9.94 -17.29 -3.99
N LEU A 27 9.72 -18.32 -3.16
CA LEU A 27 10.58 -19.50 -3.11
C LEU A 27 10.50 -20.31 -4.41
N ASP A 28 9.30 -20.47 -4.99
CA ASP A 28 9.11 -21.14 -6.27
C ASP A 28 9.86 -20.41 -7.40
N ALA A 29 9.75 -19.09 -7.47
CA ALA A 29 10.50 -18.30 -8.42
C ALA A 29 12.01 -18.49 -8.28
N MET A 30 12.54 -18.47 -7.07
CA MET A 30 13.96 -18.69 -6.81
C MET A 30 14.40 -20.12 -7.14
N LYS A 31 13.60 -21.14 -6.82
CA LYS A 31 13.86 -22.54 -7.20
C LYS A 31 13.96 -22.69 -8.71
N LYS A 32 13.03 -22.11 -9.48
CA LYS A 32 13.07 -22.09 -10.95
C LYS A 32 14.31 -21.42 -11.52
N MET A 33 14.89 -20.46 -10.78
CA MET A 33 16.14 -19.78 -11.15
C MET A 33 17.40 -20.53 -10.67
N GLY A 34 17.26 -21.77 -10.19
CA GLY A 34 18.36 -22.65 -9.81
C GLY A 34 18.83 -22.52 -8.36
N VAL A 35 18.04 -21.90 -7.48
CA VAL A 35 18.38 -21.80 -6.06
C VAL A 35 18.00 -23.09 -5.33
N LEU A 36 18.96 -23.67 -4.62
CA LEU A 36 18.73 -24.76 -3.67
C LEU A 36 18.19 -24.16 -2.37
N ILE A 37 16.92 -24.39 -2.09
CA ILE A 37 16.24 -23.84 -0.90
C ILE A 37 16.05 -24.94 0.13
N ARG A 38 16.43 -24.65 1.37
CA ARG A 38 16.13 -25.45 2.56
C ARG A 38 15.38 -24.58 3.56
N GLU A 39 14.24 -25.07 3.98
CA GLU A 39 13.42 -24.44 5.02
C GLU A 39 13.63 -25.22 6.32
N THR A 40 13.98 -24.51 7.38
CA THR A 40 14.10 -25.01 8.73
C THR A 40 13.14 -24.28 9.63
N GLU A 41 12.98 -24.71 10.88
CA GLU A 41 12.10 -24.00 11.83
C GLU A 41 12.57 -22.56 12.05
N GLY A 42 11.79 -21.60 11.52
CA GLY A 42 12.04 -20.15 11.63
C GLY A 42 12.98 -19.55 10.58
N GLU A 43 13.62 -20.32 9.70
CA GLU A 43 14.61 -19.79 8.75
C GLU A 43 14.48 -20.39 7.33
N ILE A 44 14.85 -19.57 6.35
CA ILE A 44 15.00 -19.95 4.95
C ILE A 44 16.47 -19.82 4.57
N CYS A 45 17.07 -20.91 4.11
CA CYS A 45 18.41 -20.93 3.56
C CYS A 45 18.34 -21.17 2.04
N GLY A 46 19.04 -20.34 1.28
CA GLY A 46 19.13 -20.48 -0.18
C GLY A 46 20.58 -20.44 -0.65
N GLU A 47 20.95 -21.37 -1.54
CA GLU A 47 22.27 -21.45 -2.15
C GLU A 47 22.18 -21.59 -3.66
N CYS A 48 23.05 -20.89 -4.37
CA CYS A 48 23.13 -20.90 -5.82
C CYS A 48 24.60 -20.77 -6.26
N PRO A 49 25.44 -21.78 -6.06
CA PRO A 49 26.90 -21.72 -6.28
C PRO A 49 27.25 -21.25 -7.69
N GLU A 50 26.52 -21.72 -8.70
CA GLU A 50 26.71 -21.37 -10.10
C GLU A 50 26.12 -19.97 -10.45
N GLY A 51 25.47 -19.29 -9.51
CA GLY A 51 24.70 -18.09 -9.74
C GLY A 51 23.34 -18.36 -10.36
N LEU A 52 22.46 -17.33 -10.34
CA LEU A 52 21.10 -17.43 -10.85
C LEU A 52 21.08 -17.68 -12.36
N SER A 53 20.16 -18.53 -12.82
CA SER A 53 19.87 -18.79 -14.22
C SER A 53 18.52 -18.20 -14.59
N GLY A 54 18.42 -17.66 -15.81
CA GLY A 54 17.14 -17.19 -16.35
C GLY A 54 16.12 -18.32 -16.42
N ALA A 55 14.87 -18.00 -16.22
CA ALA A 55 13.79 -18.96 -16.11
C ALA A 55 12.47 -18.42 -16.67
N HIS A 56 11.58 -19.35 -17.05
CA HIS A 56 10.17 -19.02 -17.30
C HIS A 56 9.38 -19.22 -16.01
N ILE A 57 8.86 -18.12 -15.47
CA ILE A 57 8.14 -18.10 -14.19
C ILE A 57 6.71 -17.62 -14.44
N HIS A 58 5.75 -18.51 -14.24
CA HIS A 58 4.33 -18.17 -14.23
C HIS A 58 3.85 -18.11 -12.78
N PHE A 59 3.30 -16.96 -12.36
CA PHE A 59 2.68 -16.82 -11.05
C PHE A 59 1.23 -17.29 -11.09
N PRO A 60 0.81 -18.26 -10.26
CA PRO A 60 -0.59 -18.72 -10.23
C PRO A 60 -1.54 -17.61 -9.78
N ILE A 61 -1.06 -16.72 -8.93
CA ILE A 61 -1.73 -15.48 -8.51
C ILE A 61 -0.78 -14.31 -8.69
N SER A 62 -1.33 -13.17 -9.12
CA SER A 62 -0.57 -11.92 -9.20
C SER A 62 -0.14 -11.47 -7.80
N SER A 63 1.16 -11.30 -7.59
CA SER A 63 1.76 -10.88 -6.33
C SER A 63 2.81 -9.81 -6.57
N VAL A 64 2.66 -8.66 -5.91
CA VAL A 64 3.60 -7.53 -5.99
C VAL A 64 4.98 -7.99 -5.54
N GLY A 65 5.11 -8.46 -4.30
CA GLY A 65 6.40 -8.83 -3.74
C GLY A 65 7.10 -9.99 -4.49
N ALA A 66 6.34 -10.99 -4.98
CA ALA A 66 6.94 -12.07 -5.77
C ALA A 66 7.42 -11.55 -7.14
N THR A 67 6.69 -10.63 -7.78
CA THR A 67 7.11 -9.98 -9.03
C THR A 67 8.37 -9.14 -8.80
N GLU A 68 8.43 -8.32 -7.75
CA GLU A 68 9.61 -7.52 -7.39
C GLU A 68 10.84 -8.39 -7.15
N ASN A 69 10.70 -9.46 -6.35
CA ASN A 69 11.80 -10.37 -6.08
C ASN A 69 12.31 -11.07 -7.34
N ALA A 70 11.41 -11.50 -8.22
CA ALA A 70 11.78 -12.15 -9.47
C ALA A 70 12.46 -11.15 -10.45
N LEU A 71 12.00 -9.88 -10.49
CA LEU A 71 12.66 -8.80 -11.24
C LEU A 71 14.09 -8.57 -10.75
N LEU A 72 14.26 -8.37 -9.44
CA LEU A 72 15.58 -8.15 -8.82
C LEU A 72 16.54 -9.34 -9.01
N ALA A 73 16.02 -10.55 -9.02
CA ALA A 73 16.79 -11.75 -9.30
C ALA A 73 17.13 -11.88 -10.79
N GLY A 74 16.15 -11.66 -11.67
CA GLY A 74 16.25 -11.85 -13.12
C GLY A 74 17.28 -10.95 -13.79
N VAL A 75 17.41 -9.68 -13.35
CA VAL A 75 18.41 -8.76 -13.88
C VAL A 75 19.84 -9.16 -13.58
N THR A 76 20.06 -10.10 -12.66
CA THR A 76 21.38 -10.67 -12.33
C THR A 76 21.55 -12.10 -12.85
N ALA A 77 20.49 -12.75 -13.32
CA ALA A 77 20.48 -14.13 -13.76
C ALA A 77 21.16 -14.30 -15.14
N ARG A 78 21.84 -15.41 -15.37
CA ARG A 78 22.41 -15.75 -16.68
C ARG A 78 21.32 -16.17 -17.65
N GLY A 79 21.35 -15.66 -18.87
CA GLY A 79 20.32 -15.91 -19.88
C GLY A 79 19.11 -14.99 -19.76
N GLU A 80 17.97 -15.46 -20.20
CA GLU A 80 16.72 -14.71 -20.27
C GLU A 80 15.74 -15.17 -19.21
N THR A 81 15.01 -14.24 -18.64
CA THR A 81 13.92 -14.52 -17.69
C THR A 81 12.62 -14.00 -18.27
N LEU A 82 11.58 -14.84 -18.24
CA LEU A 82 10.23 -14.49 -18.62
C LEU A 82 9.32 -14.66 -17.40
N LEU A 83 8.67 -13.57 -17.01
CA LEU A 83 7.67 -13.58 -15.94
C LEU A 83 6.29 -13.45 -16.55
N GLU A 84 5.33 -14.27 -16.12
CA GLU A 84 3.94 -14.23 -16.54
C GLU A 84 3.00 -14.11 -15.33
N ASN A 85 1.85 -13.47 -15.55
CA ASN A 85 0.89 -13.07 -14.52
C ASN A 85 1.49 -12.16 -13.45
N CYS A 86 2.37 -11.23 -13.89
CA CYS A 86 2.97 -10.22 -13.02
C CYS A 86 1.92 -9.29 -12.40
N ALA A 87 2.26 -8.70 -11.28
CA ALA A 87 1.54 -7.59 -10.71
C ALA A 87 1.62 -6.36 -11.64
N LEU A 88 0.57 -5.54 -11.62
CA LEU A 88 0.43 -4.35 -12.48
C LEU A 88 0.53 -3.05 -11.68
N GLU A 89 0.75 -3.14 -10.39
CA GLU A 89 0.91 -1.99 -9.51
C GLU A 89 2.00 -1.05 -10.04
N PRO A 90 1.80 0.28 -9.96
CA PRO A 90 2.75 1.28 -10.44
C PRO A 90 4.17 1.07 -9.94
N GLU A 91 4.32 0.57 -8.72
CA GLU A 91 5.61 0.26 -8.09
C GLU A 91 6.44 -0.74 -8.91
N ILE A 92 5.77 -1.69 -9.58
CA ILE A 92 6.43 -2.65 -10.49
C ILE A 92 6.99 -1.94 -11.72
N MET A 93 6.23 -1.00 -12.31
CA MET A 93 6.71 -0.22 -13.46
C MET A 93 7.89 0.66 -13.06
N HIS A 94 7.81 1.33 -11.91
CA HIS A 94 8.89 2.18 -11.40
C HIS A 94 10.16 1.37 -11.13
N LEU A 95 10.04 0.18 -10.53
CA LEU A 95 11.17 -0.73 -10.35
C LEU A 95 11.79 -1.13 -11.69
N CYS A 96 10.98 -1.47 -12.69
CA CYS A 96 11.48 -1.82 -14.01
C CYS A 96 12.24 -0.64 -14.66
N HIS A 97 11.71 0.59 -14.60
CA HIS A 97 12.35 1.78 -15.13
C HIS A 97 13.66 2.10 -14.40
N PHE A 98 13.67 1.95 -13.07
CA PHE A 98 14.91 2.09 -12.29
C PHE A 98 15.97 1.08 -12.75
N LEU A 99 15.61 -0.19 -12.89
CA LEU A 99 16.52 -1.24 -13.34
C LEU A 99 16.99 -1.03 -14.79
N GLN A 100 16.11 -0.52 -15.68
CA GLN A 100 16.50 -0.11 -17.04
C GLN A 100 17.51 1.03 -17.03
N ALA A 101 17.29 2.04 -16.17
CA ALA A 101 18.25 3.15 -16.02
C ALA A 101 19.61 2.64 -15.54
N MET A 102 19.67 1.61 -14.70
CA MET A 102 20.90 0.91 -14.31
C MET A 102 21.52 0.07 -15.44
N GLY A 103 20.83 -0.10 -16.57
CA GLY A 103 21.32 -0.82 -17.75
C GLY A 103 20.75 -2.22 -17.97
N ALA A 104 19.70 -2.61 -17.23
CA ALA A 104 19.00 -3.88 -17.48
C ALA A 104 18.17 -3.80 -18.76
N GLU A 105 18.10 -4.89 -19.53
CA GLU A 105 17.20 -4.99 -20.67
C GLU A 105 15.88 -5.61 -20.18
N ILE A 106 14.80 -4.81 -20.16
CA ILE A 106 13.47 -5.23 -19.70
C ILE A 106 12.43 -4.82 -20.75
N ARG A 107 11.52 -5.72 -21.10
CA ARG A 107 10.41 -5.49 -22.03
C ARG A 107 9.09 -5.91 -21.40
N GLY A 108 7.96 -5.34 -21.88
CA GLY A 108 6.63 -5.67 -21.37
C GLY A 108 6.27 -4.95 -20.07
N ILE A 109 6.95 -3.85 -19.72
CA ILE A 109 6.66 -3.02 -18.55
C ILE A 109 5.20 -2.55 -18.59
N GLY A 110 4.49 -2.61 -17.45
CA GLY A 110 3.08 -2.27 -17.36
C GLY A 110 2.13 -3.34 -17.89
N THR A 111 2.64 -4.52 -18.23
CA THR A 111 1.84 -5.67 -18.64
C THR A 111 2.00 -6.86 -17.69
N ARG A 112 1.11 -7.84 -17.81
CA ARG A 112 1.22 -9.09 -17.03
C ARG A 112 2.36 -10.01 -17.48
N LYS A 113 3.11 -9.63 -18.52
CA LYS A 113 4.20 -10.44 -19.08
C LYS A 113 5.44 -9.57 -19.22
N ILE A 114 6.45 -9.86 -18.42
CA ILE A 114 7.71 -9.12 -18.38
C ILE A 114 8.84 -10.05 -18.79
N TRP A 115 9.56 -9.66 -19.83
CA TRP A 115 10.79 -10.30 -20.27
C TRP A 115 11.98 -9.47 -19.86
N MET A 116 13.04 -10.13 -19.41
CA MET A 116 14.30 -9.47 -19.07
C MET A 116 15.50 -10.34 -19.39
N ARG A 117 16.63 -9.65 -19.58
CA ARG A 117 17.95 -10.26 -19.75
C ARG A 117 18.95 -9.54 -18.86
N ARG A 118 19.91 -10.34 -18.36
CA ARG A 118 21.01 -9.80 -17.54
C ARG A 118 21.72 -8.65 -18.25
N ALA A 119 21.91 -7.54 -17.55
CA ALA A 119 22.84 -6.51 -17.97
C ALA A 119 24.29 -7.03 -17.92
N ALA A 120 25.14 -6.57 -18.83
CA ALA A 120 26.58 -6.86 -18.78
C ALA A 120 27.18 -6.37 -17.45
N ALA A 121 26.79 -5.18 -17.02
CA ALA A 121 27.04 -4.63 -15.68
C ALA A 121 25.87 -3.69 -15.32
N LEU A 122 25.39 -3.76 -14.09
CA LEU A 122 24.53 -2.72 -13.53
C LEU A 122 25.42 -1.56 -13.11
N ARG A 123 25.05 -0.34 -13.55
CA ARG A 123 25.77 0.90 -13.30
C ARG A 123 25.03 1.76 -12.29
N ASP A 124 25.77 2.63 -11.66
CA ASP A 124 25.20 3.66 -10.80
C ASP A 124 24.31 4.60 -11.63
N VAL A 125 23.22 5.04 -11.02
CA VAL A 125 22.24 5.92 -11.64
C VAL A 125 21.66 6.88 -10.61
N GLU A 126 21.46 8.12 -11.02
CA GLU A 126 20.60 9.05 -10.30
C GLU A 126 19.16 8.82 -10.74
N TYR A 127 18.27 8.55 -9.78
CA TYR A 127 16.88 8.22 -10.05
C TYR A 127 15.96 8.86 -9.01
N THR A 128 14.99 9.62 -9.48
CA THR A 128 13.97 10.20 -8.61
C THR A 128 12.86 9.18 -8.37
N ILE A 129 12.69 8.78 -7.12
CA ILE A 129 11.60 7.87 -6.72
C ILE A 129 10.28 8.64 -6.84
N PRO A 130 9.27 8.08 -7.52
CA PRO A 130 7.96 8.70 -7.64
C PRO A 130 7.25 8.86 -6.30
N THR A 131 6.28 9.76 -6.26
CA THR A 131 5.46 10.00 -5.07
C THR A 131 4.66 8.75 -4.70
N ASP A 132 4.61 8.43 -3.41
CA ASP A 132 3.79 7.32 -2.88
C ASP A 132 2.30 7.65 -3.04
N ARG A 133 1.64 6.92 -3.96
CA ARG A 133 0.20 7.07 -4.26
C ARG A 133 -0.71 6.76 -3.07
N ILE A 134 -0.28 5.92 -2.12
CA ILE A 134 -1.06 5.57 -0.93
C ILE A 134 -0.97 6.69 0.10
N VAL A 135 0.21 7.28 0.29
CA VAL A 135 0.38 8.47 1.14
C VAL A 135 -0.41 9.65 0.56
N ALA A 136 -0.31 9.88 -0.76
CA ALA A 136 -1.08 10.91 -1.46
C ALA A 136 -2.60 10.69 -1.32
N GLY A 137 -3.06 9.45 -1.49
CA GLY A 137 -4.46 9.06 -1.29
C GLY A 137 -4.93 9.25 0.15
N THR A 138 -4.06 9.00 1.13
CA THR A 138 -4.36 9.24 2.55
C THR A 138 -4.54 10.72 2.83
N CYS A 139 -3.68 11.58 2.30
CA CYS A 139 -3.82 13.04 2.42
C CYS A 139 -5.10 13.55 1.75
N LEU A 140 -5.42 13.03 0.55
CA LEU A 140 -6.67 13.33 -0.15
C LEU A 140 -7.88 12.95 0.70
N TYR A 141 -7.87 11.79 1.34
CA TYR A 141 -8.98 11.31 2.15
C TYR A 141 -9.03 11.99 3.54
N ALA A 142 -7.91 12.48 4.06
CA ALA A 142 -7.90 13.36 5.22
C ALA A 142 -8.63 14.68 4.92
N ALA A 143 -8.36 15.28 3.75
CA ALA A 143 -9.13 16.44 3.27
C ALA A 143 -10.61 16.09 3.05
N ALA A 144 -10.92 14.89 2.55
CA ALA A 144 -12.29 14.40 2.38
C ALA A 144 -13.04 14.31 3.72
N ALA A 145 -12.43 13.76 4.76
CA ALA A 145 -13.02 13.60 6.09
C ALA A 145 -13.33 14.98 6.74
N THR A 146 -12.49 15.98 6.47
CA THR A 146 -12.59 17.34 7.05
C THR A 146 -13.26 18.36 6.14
N ARG A 147 -13.71 17.95 4.91
CA ARG A 147 -14.30 18.85 3.90
C ARG A 147 -13.36 19.97 3.46
N GLY A 148 -12.05 19.71 3.52
CA GLY A 148 -10.99 20.66 3.21
C GLY A 148 -10.64 20.74 1.72
N HIS A 149 -9.62 21.57 1.44
CA HIS A 149 -8.98 21.69 0.13
C HIS A 149 -7.52 21.29 0.26
N ILE A 150 -6.98 20.61 -0.75
CA ILE A 150 -5.59 20.16 -0.74
C ILE A 150 -4.95 20.28 -2.10
N GLY A 151 -3.62 20.53 -2.13
CA GLY A 151 -2.78 20.43 -3.30
C GLY A 151 -1.71 19.37 -3.10
N LEU A 152 -1.68 18.36 -3.96
CA LEU A 152 -0.70 17.28 -3.95
C LEU A 152 0.25 17.47 -5.14
N LYS A 153 1.54 17.69 -4.89
CA LYS A 153 2.57 17.88 -5.92
C LYS A 153 3.10 16.54 -6.40
N ASP A 154 3.52 16.51 -7.66
CA ASP A 154 4.25 15.40 -8.27
C ASP A 154 3.52 14.05 -8.20
N VAL A 155 2.18 14.08 -8.20
CA VAL A 155 1.31 12.90 -8.17
C VAL A 155 0.84 12.58 -9.57
N ASP A 156 0.90 11.31 -9.98
CA ASP A 156 0.24 10.85 -11.20
C ASP A 156 -1.21 10.40 -10.90
N PRO A 157 -2.23 11.13 -11.42
CA PRO A 157 -3.63 10.76 -11.24
C PRO A 157 -3.97 9.38 -11.82
N GLN A 158 -3.23 8.91 -12.82
CA GLN A 158 -3.48 7.59 -13.42
C GLN A 158 -3.18 6.47 -12.42
N GLU A 159 -2.16 6.63 -11.58
CA GLU A 159 -1.82 5.67 -10.53
C GLU A 159 -2.83 5.65 -9.38
N MET A 160 -3.58 6.74 -9.21
CA MET A 160 -4.62 6.93 -8.19
C MET A 160 -6.05 6.81 -8.73
N LYS A 161 -6.23 6.40 -9.98
CA LYS A 161 -7.52 6.46 -10.70
C LYS A 161 -8.70 5.84 -9.93
N SER A 162 -8.51 4.69 -9.30
CA SER A 162 -9.57 4.03 -8.52
C SER A 162 -9.91 4.82 -7.22
N VAL A 163 -8.92 5.41 -6.58
CA VAL A 163 -9.07 6.24 -5.38
C VAL A 163 -9.80 7.54 -5.73
N LEU A 164 -9.36 8.22 -6.79
CA LEU A 164 -9.98 9.44 -7.29
C LEU A 164 -11.43 9.22 -7.73
N ARG A 165 -11.72 8.09 -8.40
CA ARG A 165 -13.10 7.73 -8.76
C ARG A 165 -14.02 7.57 -7.54
N VAL A 166 -13.53 6.97 -6.45
CA VAL A 166 -14.32 6.86 -5.22
C VAL A 166 -14.49 8.23 -4.57
N TYR A 167 -13.45 9.07 -4.58
CA TYR A 167 -13.51 10.46 -4.11
C TYR A 167 -14.57 11.28 -4.86
N GLU A 168 -14.61 11.17 -6.20
CA GLU A 168 -15.63 11.82 -7.04
C GLU A 168 -17.06 11.31 -6.73
N LYS A 169 -17.22 9.99 -6.56
CA LYS A 169 -18.53 9.40 -6.18
C LYS A 169 -19.05 9.93 -4.85
N MET A 170 -18.17 10.26 -3.90
CA MET A 170 -18.56 10.89 -2.65
C MET A 170 -18.95 12.37 -2.81
N GLY A 171 -18.69 13.00 -3.97
CA GLY A 171 -18.96 14.40 -4.27
C GLY A 171 -17.72 15.29 -4.24
N GLY A 172 -16.54 14.72 -4.14
CA GLY A 172 -15.26 15.43 -4.25
C GLY A 172 -14.99 15.86 -5.69
N GLN A 173 -14.25 16.95 -5.85
CA GLN A 173 -13.81 17.49 -7.14
C GLN A 173 -12.30 17.62 -7.13
N TRP A 174 -11.67 17.38 -8.27
CA TRP A 174 -10.23 17.57 -8.43
C TRP A 174 -9.88 18.01 -9.85
N GLU A 175 -8.72 18.65 -9.98
CA GLU A 175 -8.14 19.04 -11.26
C GLU A 175 -6.60 18.94 -11.20
N MET A 176 -5.96 18.73 -12.35
CA MET A 176 -4.51 18.91 -12.48
C MET A 176 -4.21 20.33 -12.95
N ARG A 177 -3.41 21.05 -12.17
CA ARG A 177 -2.97 22.40 -12.53
C ARG A 177 -1.50 22.60 -12.20
N SER A 178 -0.70 22.89 -13.22
CA SER A 178 0.76 23.14 -13.09
C SER A 178 1.49 22.04 -12.28
N GLY A 179 1.27 20.77 -12.61
CA GLY A 179 1.92 19.62 -11.94
C GLY A 179 1.39 19.31 -10.53
N THR A 180 0.33 19.99 -10.11
CA THR A 180 -0.29 19.79 -8.80
C THR A 180 -1.72 19.29 -8.97
N LEU A 181 -2.06 18.18 -8.33
CA LEU A 181 -3.43 17.72 -8.16
C LEU A 181 -4.09 18.57 -7.08
N ARG A 182 -5.04 19.43 -7.47
CA ARG A 182 -5.83 20.23 -6.55
C ARG A 182 -7.17 19.56 -6.32
N ALA A 183 -7.51 19.31 -5.06
CA ALA A 183 -8.75 18.64 -4.68
C ALA A 183 -9.57 19.52 -3.73
N ASN A 184 -10.89 19.50 -3.95
CA ASN A 184 -11.88 20.19 -3.16
C ASN A 184 -12.88 19.17 -2.62
N ALA A 185 -12.94 19.04 -1.29
CA ALA A 185 -13.81 18.09 -0.60
C ALA A 185 -15.10 18.72 -0.06
N ALA A 186 -15.37 20.01 -0.28
CA ALA A 186 -16.55 20.71 0.25
C ALA A 186 -17.87 20.07 -0.19
N GLY A 187 -17.90 19.41 -1.37
CA GLY A 187 -19.05 18.72 -1.92
C GLY A 187 -19.26 17.27 -1.41
N ILE A 188 -18.37 16.75 -0.59
CA ILE A 188 -18.46 15.35 -0.12
C ILE A 188 -19.64 15.19 0.84
N ARG A 189 -20.64 14.40 0.40
CA ARG A 189 -21.89 14.12 1.12
C ARG A 189 -22.61 12.86 0.67
N PHE A 190 -22.13 12.18 -0.38
CA PHE A 190 -22.82 11.02 -0.94
C PHE A 190 -22.15 9.73 -0.44
N PRO A 191 -22.94 8.76 0.08
CA PRO A 191 -22.41 7.46 0.42
C PRO A 191 -22.02 6.71 -0.85
N VAL A 192 -21.15 5.72 -0.71
CA VAL A 192 -20.72 4.85 -1.82
C VAL A 192 -21.42 3.52 -1.69
N GLU A 193 -22.22 3.15 -2.67
CA GLU A 193 -23.03 1.92 -2.65
C GLU A 193 -22.17 0.68 -2.36
N GLN A 194 -21.06 0.53 -3.08
CA GLN A 194 -20.10 -0.54 -2.85
C GLN A 194 -18.71 -0.19 -3.35
N VAL A 195 -17.68 -0.52 -2.55
CA VAL A 195 -16.27 -0.53 -2.94
C VAL A 195 -15.69 -1.90 -2.65
N CYS A 196 -15.06 -2.52 -3.66
CA CYS A 196 -14.36 -3.80 -3.51
C CYS A 196 -12.85 -3.55 -3.63
N THR A 197 -12.07 -4.05 -2.66
CA THR A 197 -10.61 -4.04 -2.81
C THR A 197 -10.19 -5.10 -3.83
N MET A 198 -9.27 -4.74 -4.71
CA MET A 198 -8.76 -5.60 -5.77
C MET A 198 -7.32 -5.23 -6.11
N PRO A 199 -6.53 -6.16 -6.70
CA PRO A 199 -5.25 -5.81 -7.31
C PRO A 199 -5.40 -4.66 -8.30
N TYR A 200 -4.33 -3.89 -8.48
CA TYR A 200 -4.32 -2.79 -9.44
C TYR A 200 -4.77 -3.24 -10.86
N PRO A 201 -5.60 -2.45 -11.55
CA PRO A 201 -6.02 -1.07 -11.28
C PRO A 201 -7.30 -0.95 -10.43
N GLY A 202 -7.66 -1.97 -9.64
CA GLY A 202 -8.76 -1.93 -8.70
C GLY A 202 -8.50 -1.00 -7.49
N PHE A 203 -9.46 -0.93 -6.58
CA PHE A 203 -9.31 -0.11 -5.37
C PHE A 203 -8.31 -0.78 -4.42
N PRO A 204 -7.22 -0.08 -4.03
CA PRO A 204 -6.16 -0.70 -3.25
C PRO A 204 -6.62 -1.01 -1.82
N THR A 205 -6.29 -2.21 -1.33
CA THR A 205 -6.59 -2.63 0.04
C THR A 205 -5.96 -1.69 1.08
N ASP A 206 -4.84 -1.04 0.75
CA ASP A 206 -4.17 -0.08 1.62
C ASP A 206 -4.97 1.21 1.85
N MET A 207 -5.91 1.52 0.96
CA MET A 207 -6.85 2.64 1.14
C MET A 207 -8.16 2.25 1.83
N GLN A 208 -8.40 0.96 2.08
CA GLN A 208 -9.67 0.44 2.59
C GLN A 208 -10.01 1.02 3.97
N SER A 209 -9.11 0.93 4.93
CA SER A 209 -9.31 1.42 6.30
C SER A 209 -9.47 2.94 6.33
N ILE A 210 -8.69 3.65 5.49
CA ILE A 210 -8.73 5.11 5.37
C ILE A 210 -10.07 5.58 4.78
N LEU A 211 -10.55 4.90 3.74
CA LEU A 211 -11.88 5.15 3.17
C LEU A 211 -12.97 4.95 4.22
N MET A 212 -12.88 3.90 5.04
CA MET A 212 -13.86 3.63 6.09
C MET A 212 -13.98 4.81 7.07
N SER A 213 -12.88 5.44 7.46
CA SER A 213 -12.89 6.63 8.31
C SER A 213 -13.59 7.81 7.64
N VAL A 214 -13.39 8.02 6.34
CA VAL A 214 -14.10 9.06 5.58
C VAL A 214 -15.59 8.77 5.51
N LEU A 215 -15.98 7.55 5.20
CA LEU A 215 -17.39 7.14 5.07
C LEU A 215 -18.17 7.33 6.36
N LEU A 216 -17.54 7.23 7.53
CA LEU A 216 -18.18 7.54 8.81
C LEU A 216 -18.64 9.01 8.90
N THR A 217 -18.01 9.92 8.17
CA THR A 217 -18.37 11.35 8.13
C THR A 217 -19.42 11.68 7.06
N VAL A 218 -19.76 10.71 6.20
CA VAL A 218 -20.68 10.89 5.07
C VAL A 218 -22.06 10.33 5.43
N PRO A 219 -23.17 11.10 5.33
CA PRO A 219 -24.50 10.60 5.63
C PRO A 219 -24.89 9.43 4.73
N GLY A 220 -25.53 8.40 5.32
CA GLY A 220 -26.05 7.23 4.61
C GLY A 220 -25.24 5.98 4.86
N GLU A 221 -25.56 4.94 4.08
CA GLU A 221 -24.95 3.60 4.18
C GLU A 221 -23.99 3.38 3.01
N SER A 222 -22.78 2.94 3.34
CA SER A 222 -21.77 2.53 2.37
C SER A 222 -21.29 1.12 2.65
N ARG A 223 -20.90 0.39 1.60
CA ARG A 223 -20.42 -1.00 1.70
C ARG A 223 -19.00 -1.12 1.20
N ILE A 224 -18.20 -1.87 1.96
CA ILE A 224 -16.83 -2.21 1.61
C ILE A 224 -16.70 -3.73 1.62
N GLU A 225 -16.15 -4.29 0.54
CA GLU A 225 -15.78 -5.70 0.44
C GLU A 225 -14.26 -5.82 0.34
N GLU A 226 -13.65 -6.48 1.32
CA GLU A 226 -12.21 -6.73 1.35
C GLU A 226 -11.90 -8.09 0.74
N ARG A 227 -11.25 -8.08 -0.44
CA ARG A 227 -10.96 -9.32 -1.19
C ARG A 227 -9.51 -9.77 -1.09
N ILE A 228 -8.63 -8.94 -0.54
CA ILE A 228 -7.18 -9.20 -0.50
C ILE A 228 -6.79 -9.85 0.83
N PHE A 229 -7.10 -9.19 1.97
CA PHE A 229 -6.67 -9.66 3.28
C PHE A 229 -7.85 -10.03 4.19
N GLU A 230 -7.69 -11.13 4.96
CA GLU A 230 -8.77 -11.69 5.78
C GLU A 230 -9.04 -10.86 7.05
N LYS A 231 -8.02 -10.19 7.58
CA LYS A 231 -8.08 -9.49 8.87
C LYS A 231 -7.98 -7.97 8.76
N ARG A 232 -8.36 -7.40 7.61
CA ARG A 232 -8.23 -5.95 7.37
C ARG A 232 -9.22 -5.10 8.17
N PHE A 233 -10.29 -5.70 8.68
CA PHE A 233 -11.30 -5.01 9.47
C PHE A 233 -10.99 -4.90 10.98
N GLN A 234 -9.79 -5.22 11.44
CA GLN A 234 -9.40 -5.07 12.85
C GLN A 234 -9.55 -3.64 13.39
N ILE A 235 -9.45 -2.64 12.51
CA ILE A 235 -9.64 -1.22 12.81
C ILE A 235 -11.05 -0.89 13.32
N VAL A 236 -12.04 -1.70 12.98
CA VAL A 236 -13.47 -1.42 13.25
C VAL A 236 -13.75 -1.23 14.72
N GLU A 237 -13.13 -2.02 15.59
CA GLU A 237 -13.32 -1.89 17.03
C GLU A 237 -12.84 -0.52 17.55
N GLU A 238 -11.74 -0.03 17.00
CA GLU A 238 -11.22 1.28 17.40
C GLU A 238 -12.09 2.43 16.86
N LEU A 239 -12.59 2.30 15.63
CA LEU A 239 -13.53 3.29 15.07
C LEU A 239 -14.88 3.29 15.82
N ARG A 240 -15.32 2.15 16.33
CA ARG A 240 -16.53 2.07 17.17
C ARG A 240 -16.36 2.82 18.49
N LYS A 241 -15.17 2.82 19.11
CA LYS A 241 -14.88 3.62 20.32
C LYS A 241 -15.05 5.12 20.06
N MET A 242 -14.78 5.57 18.83
CA MET A 242 -15.00 6.94 18.38
C MET A 242 -16.47 7.24 18.03
N GLY A 243 -17.40 6.30 18.23
CA GLY A 243 -18.81 6.44 17.87
C GLY A 243 -19.17 5.98 16.46
N GLY A 244 -18.23 5.35 15.74
CA GLY A 244 -18.45 4.83 14.40
C GLY A 244 -19.45 3.67 14.37
N ARG A 245 -20.40 3.70 13.44
CA ARG A 245 -21.39 2.63 13.23
C ARG A 245 -20.98 1.79 12.04
N ILE A 246 -20.38 0.66 12.33
CA ILE A 246 -19.86 -0.28 11.33
C ILE A 246 -20.33 -1.69 11.71
N THR A 247 -20.90 -2.41 10.77
CA THR A 247 -21.21 -3.84 10.91
C THR A 247 -20.34 -4.63 9.97
N VAL A 248 -19.65 -5.66 10.48
CA VAL A 248 -18.78 -6.54 9.69
C VAL A 248 -19.38 -7.93 9.64
N THR A 249 -19.49 -8.50 8.45
CA THR A 249 -19.92 -9.88 8.20
C THR A 249 -18.96 -10.51 7.18
N GLY A 250 -18.10 -11.40 7.65
CA GLY A 250 -17.06 -12.01 6.81
C GLY A 250 -16.12 -10.98 6.18
N ARG A 251 -16.11 -10.93 4.86
CA ARG A 251 -15.30 -9.98 4.06
C ARG A 251 -16.02 -8.67 3.71
N GLN A 252 -17.17 -8.42 4.32
CA GLN A 252 -17.96 -7.21 4.05
C GLN A 252 -18.12 -6.36 5.30
N ALA A 253 -18.04 -5.05 5.14
CA ALA A 253 -18.35 -4.05 6.13
C ALA A 253 -19.43 -3.10 5.61
N VAL A 254 -20.43 -2.84 6.43
CA VAL A 254 -21.45 -1.81 6.22
C VAL A 254 -21.13 -0.65 7.16
N VAL A 255 -20.89 0.53 6.58
CA VAL A 255 -20.57 1.77 7.30
C VAL A 255 -21.79 2.69 7.24
N CYS A 256 -22.39 2.97 8.40
CA CYS A 256 -23.48 3.95 8.54
C CYS A 256 -22.90 5.27 9.04
N GLY A 257 -22.68 6.22 8.12
CA GLY A 257 -22.03 7.49 8.39
C GLY A 257 -22.98 8.66 8.68
N GLY A 258 -22.40 9.86 8.75
CA GLY A 258 -23.13 11.13 8.96
C GLY A 258 -23.31 11.49 10.42
N ARG A 259 -22.76 10.71 11.37
CA ARG A 259 -22.69 11.10 12.78
C ARG A 259 -21.35 11.72 13.08
N LYS A 260 -21.34 12.63 14.06
CA LYS A 260 -20.09 13.20 14.58
C LYS A 260 -19.33 12.13 15.33
N LEU A 261 -18.05 11.96 15.00
CA LEU A 261 -17.12 11.14 15.76
C LEU A 261 -16.69 11.91 17.02
N THR A 262 -16.37 11.18 18.07
CA THR A 262 -15.87 11.75 19.35
C THR A 262 -14.41 11.36 19.53
N GLY A 263 -13.58 12.32 19.87
CA GLY A 263 -12.19 12.10 20.23
C GLY A 263 -12.08 11.19 21.44
N THR A 264 -11.20 10.21 21.37
CA THR A 264 -10.93 9.25 22.43
C THR A 264 -9.56 8.58 22.22
N THR A 265 -9.13 7.78 23.19
CA THR A 265 -7.92 6.97 23.05
C THR A 265 -8.21 5.71 22.26
N VAL A 266 -7.48 5.52 21.18
CA VAL A 266 -7.54 4.37 20.25
C VAL A 266 -6.14 3.79 20.01
N CYS A 267 -6.05 2.55 19.56
CA CYS A 267 -4.78 1.85 19.38
C CYS A 267 -4.57 1.48 17.90
N ALA A 268 -3.48 1.93 17.31
CA ALA A 268 -3.01 1.41 16.05
C ALA A 268 -2.52 -0.03 16.25
N ARG A 269 -2.95 -0.94 15.35
CA ARG A 269 -2.54 -2.36 15.37
C ARG A 269 -1.77 -2.72 14.10
N GLU A 270 -1.83 -1.87 13.12
CA GLU A 270 -1.11 -1.98 11.84
C GLU A 270 -1.04 -0.60 11.17
N LEU A 271 -0.21 -0.50 10.14
CA LEU A 271 0.15 0.73 9.45
C LEU A 271 -1.06 1.53 8.94
N ARG A 272 -1.90 0.93 8.10
CA ARG A 272 -3.00 1.64 7.41
C ARG A 272 -4.20 1.88 8.31
N GLY A 273 -4.45 0.96 9.26
CA GLY A 273 -5.43 1.17 10.31
C GLY A 273 -5.03 2.32 11.23
N GLY A 274 -3.75 2.41 11.60
CA GLY A 274 -3.24 3.55 12.37
C GLY A 274 -3.45 4.87 11.64
N ALA A 275 -3.10 4.97 10.36
CA ALA A 275 -3.35 6.15 9.54
C ALA A 275 -4.85 6.47 9.42
N ALA A 276 -5.69 5.45 9.33
CA ALA A 276 -7.15 5.62 9.29
C ALA A 276 -7.70 6.21 10.61
N LEU A 277 -7.12 5.82 11.77
CA LEU A 277 -7.48 6.42 13.07
C LEU A 277 -7.07 7.88 13.15
N VAL A 278 -5.92 8.26 12.59
CA VAL A 278 -5.54 9.68 12.48
C VAL A 278 -6.57 10.43 11.65
N VAL A 279 -6.93 9.91 10.46
CA VAL A 279 -7.95 10.55 9.58
C VAL A 279 -9.30 10.67 10.28
N ALA A 280 -9.74 9.64 11.04
CA ALA A 280 -10.96 9.72 11.84
C ALA A 280 -10.84 10.80 12.94
N GLY A 281 -9.68 10.87 13.62
CA GLY A 281 -9.40 11.86 14.66
C GLY A 281 -9.46 13.30 14.16
N LEU A 282 -8.99 13.55 12.92
CA LEU A 282 -9.06 14.88 12.30
C LEU A 282 -10.50 15.40 12.11
N SER A 283 -11.48 14.49 12.01
CA SER A 283 -12.91 14.83 11.87
C SER A 283 -13.70 14.70 13.18
N ALA A 284 -13.08 14.21 14.24
CA ALA A 284 -13.74 13.99 15.53
C ALA A 284 -13.86 15.25 16.36
N GLN A 285 -14.85 15.29 17.25
CA GLN A 285 -14.99 16.35 18.25
C GLN A 285 -14.14 16.04 19.48
N GLY A 286 -13.32 16.98 19.92
CA GLY A 286 -12.41 16.81 21.05
C GLY A 286 -11.06 16.22 20.65
N GLU A 287 -10.24 15.86 21.61
CA GLU A 287 -8.89 15.32 21.40
C GLU A 287 -8.95 13.80 21.17
N SER A 288 -8.21 13.33 20.18
CA SER A 288 -8.00 11.92 19.91
C SER A 288 -6.55 11.54 20.21
N VAL A 289 -6.35 10.44 20.90
CA VAL A 289 -5.02 9.89 21.16
C VAL A 289 -4.86 8.55 20.43
N VAL A 290 -3.92 8.48 19.49
CA VAL A 290 -3.61 7.24 18.77
C VAL A 290 -2.36 6.62 19.36
N LYS A 291 -2.52 5.53 20.12
CA LYS A 291 -1.41 4.76 20.69
C LYS A 291 -0.74 3.91 19.60
N HIS A 292 0.51 3.54 19.84
CA HIS A 292 1.34 2.73 18.94
C HIS A 292 1.58 3.42 17.57
N ALA A 293 2.01 4.69 17.62
CA ALA A 293 2.32 5.48 16.43
C ALA A 293 3.45 4.87 15.59
N GLU A 294 4.31 4.06 16.18
CA GLU A 294 5.37 3.31 15.51
C GLU A 294 4.88 2.44 14.34
N TYR A 295 3.63 1.98 14.40
CA TYR A 295 3.01 1.29 13.25
C TYR A 295 2.77 2.25 12.07
N ILE A 296 2.42 3.50 12.34
CA ILE A 296 2.13 4.51 11.32
C ILE A 296 3.44 4.97 10.66
N GLU A 297 4.48 5.18 11.46
CA GLU A 297 5.79 5.66 11.00
C GLU A 297 6.49 4.70 10.04
N ARG A 298 6.07 3.44 9.99
CA ARG A 298 6.58 2.45 9.01
C ARG A 298 6.27 2.81 7.55
N GLY A 299 5.31 3.67 7.28
CA GLY A 299 4.94 4.06 5.92
C GLY A 299 4.51 5.52 5.77
N TYR A 300 4.53 6.29 6.86
CA TYR A 300 4.30 7.73 6.85
C TYR A 300 5.45 8.39 7.61
N GLU A 301 6.40 8.95 6.86
CA GLU A 301 7.50 9.68 7.46
C GLU A 301 6.96 10.92 8.19
N ARG A 302 7.29 11.05 9.48
CA ARG A 302 6.88 12.19 10.30
C ARG A 302 5.39 12.55 10.12
N PRO A 303 4.45 11.68 10.51
CA PRO A 303 3.02 11.91 10.30
C PRO A 303 2.52 13.20 10.97
N ASP A 304 3.16 13.64 12.06
CA ASP A 304 2.93 14.92 12.71
C ASP A 304 3.20 16.10 11.77
N GLN A 305 4.32 16.08 11.05
CA GLN A 305 4.68 17.10 10.07
C GLN A 305 3.81 17.01 8.82
N LEU A 306 3.60 15.79 8.29
CA LEU A 306 2.80 15.57 7.10
C LEU A 306 1.37 16.18 7.26
N PHE A 307 0.66 15.78 8.29
CA PHE A 307 -0.69 16.32 8.52
C PHE A 307 -0.67 17.74 9.07
N GLY A 308 0.38 18.13 9.81
CA GLY A 308 0.57 19.52 10.27
C GLY A 308 0.67 20.52 9.12
N GLN A 309 1.38 20.17 8.03
CA GLN A 309 1.45 20.96 6.79
C GLN A 309 0.08 21.12 6.11
N LEU A 310 -0.83 20.18 6.35
CA LEU A 310 -2.22 20.25 5.85
C LEU A 310 -3.16 21.03 6.78
N GLY A 311 -2.64 21.60 7.87
CA GLY A 311 -3.41 22.41 8.82
C GLY A 311 -3.96 21.62 10.02
N ALA A 312 -3.56 20.36 10.21
CA ALA A 312 -3.94 19.58 11.37
C ALA A 312 -3.14 20.00 12.61
N VAL A 313 -3.78 19.97 13.78
CA VAL A 313 -3.09 20.11 15.07
C VAL A 313 -2.80 18.72 15.59
N ILE A 314 -1.59 18.22 15.32
CA ILE A 314 -1.16 16.87 15.67
C ILE A 314 0.23 16.93 16.33
N ARG A 315 0.47 16.06 17.32
CA ARG A 315 1.75 15.97 18.03
C ARG A 315 2.07 14.51 18.33
N ILE A 316 3.33 14.14 18.15
CA ILE A 316 3.86 12.88 18.66
C ILE A 316 4.29 13.14 20.11
N ARG A 317 3.87 12.27 21.04
CA ARG A 317 4.32 12.26 22.43
C ARG A 317 5.01 10.93 22.68
N GLU A 318 6.23 10.96 23.21
CA GLU A 318 6.88 9.77 23.72
C GLU A 318 6.09 9.25 24.95
N GLN A 319 5.83 7.94 25.00
CA GLN A 319 5.33 7.34 26.22
C GLN A 319 6.48 7.33 27.23
N VAL A 320 6.39 8.13 28.26
CA VAL A 320 7.21 7.93 29.47
C VAL A 320 6.60 6.70 30.13
N GLU A 321 7.32 5.58 30.16
CA GLU A 321 6.95 4.43 30.97
C GLU A 321 6.99 4.90 32.46
N GLU A 322 5.80 4.90 33.11
CA GLU A 322 5.66 5.06 34.54
C GLU A 322 6.00 3.74 35.28
#